data_6d2144992f7e734c81759544704d4045
#
_entry.id   6d2144992f7e734c81759544704d4045
#
_cell.length_a   1.000
_cell.length_b   1.000
_cell.length_c   1.000
_cell.angle_alpha   90.00
_cell.angle_beta   90.00
_cell.angle_gamma   90.00
#
_symmetry.space_group_name_H-M   'P 1'
#
loop_
_entity.id
_entity.type
_entity.pdbx_description
1 polymer ?
#
loop_
_entity_poly.entity_id
_entity_poly.type
_entity_poly.pdbx_seq_one_letter_code
_entity_poly.pdbx_strand_id
1 'polypeptide(L)'
;PDDVYSKTTVHEHFYLKEEYGLRGIHIDDATSPLPDGYKGKFSRTCTSPDEIREARKKAEYIFLKNTFAKGDDEHAIQQHNSRLERAADCGLIDKKVYAFGGVNLDNIRMAKELGFGGIVICSDLWNRFDIHHQLDYKELITHFERIRKMAD
;
A
#
# COMPACT_ATOMS: atom_id res chain seq x y z
N PRO A 1 3.32 -22.48 0.85
CA PRO A 1 3.61 -22.75 2.25
C PRO A 1 2.53 -22.10 3.11
N ASP A 2 2.06 -22.79 4.15
CA ASP A 2 0.92 -22.36 4.99
C ASP A 2 1.16 -21.02 5.70
N ASP A 3 2.41 -20.68 5.97
CA ASP A 3 2.80 -19.38 6.56
C ASP A 3 2.57 -18.18 5.65
N VAL A 4 2.43 -18.39 4.34
CA VAL A 4 2.14 -17.34 3.36
C VAL A 4 0.63 -17.03 3.34
N TYR A 5 -0.23 -18.02 3.49
CA TYR A 5 -1.68 -17.84 3.43
C TYR A 5 -2.20 -16.84 4.48
N SER A 6 -1.70 -16.95 5.70
CA SER A 6 -2.05 -16.02 6.78
C SER A 6 -1.60 -14.57 6.57
N LYS A 7 -0.74 -14.32 5.57
CA LYS A 7 -0.21 -13.01 5.18
C LYS A 7 -0.78 -12.51 3.86
N THR A 8 -1.53 -13.37 3.14
CA THR A 8 -2.05 -13.07 1.80
C THR A 8 -3.43 -12.44 1.88
N THR A 9 -3.63 -11.38 1.13
CA THR A 9 -4.91 -10.70 0.93
C THR A 9 -5.24 -10.69 -0.56
N VAL A 10 -6.50 -10.94 -0.92
CA VAL A 10 -6.96 -10.94 -2.32
C VAL A 10 -7.78 -9.68 -2.64
N HIS A 11 -7.57 -9.13 -3.84
CA HIS A 11 -8.28 -7.94 -4.36
C HIS A 11 -9.49 -8.31 -5.21
N GLU A 12 -9.48 -9.48 -5.81
CA GLU A 12 -10.55 -10.06 -6.61
C GLU A 12 -10.74 -11.51 -6.21
N HIS A 13 -11.76 -12.17 -6.76
CA HIS A 13 -12.02 -13.57 -6.46
C HIS A 13 -12.10 -13.85 -4.95
N PHE A 14 -12.87 -13.06 -4.22
CA PHE A 14 -12.93 -13.08 -2.75
C PHE A 14 -13.24 -14.45 -2.15
N TYR A 15 -13.85 -15.37 -2.92
CA TYR A 15 -14.07 -16.75 -2.51
C TYR A 15 -12.77 -17.49 -2.17
N LEU A 16 -11.63 -17.10 -2.79
CA LEU A 16 -10.32 -17.70 -2.49
C LEU A 16 -9.89 -17.48 -1.04
N LYS A 17 -10.38 -16.42 -0.40
CA LYS A 17 -10.11 -16.17 1.01
C LYS A 17 -10.61 -17.31 1.89
N GLU A 18 -11.82 -17.80 1.66
CA GLU A 18 -12.39 -18.91 2.43
C GLU A 18 -11.79 -20.25 1.99
N GLU A 19 -11.61 -20.45 0.68
CA GLU A 19 -11.06 -21.69 0.11
C GLU A 19 -9.64 -22.01 0.63
N TYR A 20 -8.78 -21.01 0.75
CA TYR A 20 -7.38 -21.17 1.14
C TYR A 20 -7.06 -20.63 2.54
N GLY A 21 -8.03 -20.20 3.31
CA GLY A 21 -7.80 -19.64 4.64
C GLY A 21 -6.92 -18.40 4.65
N LEU A 22 -7.07 -17.52 3.63
CA LEU A 22 -6.25 -16.32 3.49
C LEU A 22 -6.57 -15.30 4.57
N ARG A 23 -5.66 -14.33 4.79
CA ARG A 23 -5.78 -13.29 5.81
C ARG A 23 -7.07 -12.48 5.67
N GLY A 24 -7.41 -12.06 4.45
CA GLY A 24 -8.55 -11.18 4.23
C GLY A 24 -8.73 -10.78 2.77
N ILE A 25 -9.57 -9.79 2.57
CA ILE A 25 -9.83 -9.19 1.26
C ILE A 25 -9.42 -7.73 1.23
N HIS A 26 -9.15 -7.20 0.04
CA HIS A 26 -8.90 -5.79 -0.18
C HIS A 26 -9.95 -5.20 -1.10
N ILE A 27 -10.50 -4.05 -0.74
CA ILE A 27 -11.46 -3.28 -1.54
C ILE A 27 -10.74 -2.08 -2.13
N ASP A 28 -10.74 -1.97 -3.45
CA ASP A 28 -9.92 -1.00 -4.19
C ASP A 28 -10.41 0.46 -4.11
N ASP A 29 -11.42 0.72 -3.31
CA ASP A 29 -11.93 2.07 -3.05
C ASP A 29 -12.42 2.25 -1.59
N ALA A 30 -12.68 3.52 -1.23
CA ALA A 30 -13.03 3.89 0.13
C ALA A 30 -14.48 3.54 0.52
N THR A 31 -15.38 3.35 -0.43
CA THR A 31 -16.84 3.37 -0.20
C THR A 31 -17.60 2.12 -0.61
N SER A 32 -17.11 1.33 -1.55
CA SER A 32 -17.77 0.11 -2.03
C SER A 32 -18.16 -0.82 -0.88
N PRO A 33 -19.36 -1.44 -0.96
CA PRO A 33 -19.79 -2.38 0.06
C PRO A 33 -18.88 -3.62 0.10
N LEU A 34 -18.84 -4.25 1.25
CA LEU A 34 -18.24 -5.58 1.37
C LEU A 34 -19.16 -6.62 0.69
N PRO A 35 -18.60 -7.76 0.26
CA PRO A 35 -19.42 -8.87 -0.20
C PRO A 35 -20.49 -9.26 0.82
N ASP A 36 -21.66 -9.65 0.35
CA ASP A 36 -22.78 -10.02 1.21
C ASP A 36 -22.37 -11.09 2.24
N GLY A 37 -22.67 -10.82 3.50
CA GLY A 37 -22.36 -11.72 4.60
C GLY A 37 -20.88 -11.82 4.99
N TYR A 38 -19.98 -11.05 4.38
CA TYR A 38 -18.56 -11.08 4.74
C TYR A 38 -18.31 -10.53 6.14
N LYS A 39 -17.63 -11.32 6.99
CA LYS A 39 -17.30 -10.97 8.38
C LYS A 39 -15.80 -11.01 8.68
N GLY A 40 -14.98 -11.26 7.68
CA GLY A 40 -13.53 -11.37 7.82
C GLY A 40 -12.81 -10.03 7.90
N LYS A 41 -11.48 -10.09 8.00
CA LYS A 41 -10.61 -8.92 7.92
C LYS A 41 -10.61 -8.35 6.51
N PHE A 42 -10.61 -7.02 6.40
CA PHE A 42 -10.51 -6.35 5.12
C PHE A 42 -9.70 -5.06 5.23
N SER A 43 -9.19 -4.63 4.10
CA SER A 43 -8.51 -3.36 3.92
C SER A 43 -9.11 -2.59 2.75
N ARG A 44 -8.80 -1.30 2.66
CA ARG A 44 -9.33 -0.43 1.61
C ARG A 44 -8.25 0.45 0.98
N THR A 45 -8.46 0.84 -0.26
CA THR A 45 -7.72 1.93 -0.88
C THR A 45 -8.50 3.24 -0.73
N CYS A 46 -7.81 4.31 -0.31
CA CYS A 46 -8.26 5.69 -0.37
C CYS A 46 -7.44 6.45 -1.43
N THR A 47 -8.06 7.36 -2.15
CA THR A 47 -7.40 8.20 -3.15
C THR A 47 -7.06 9.59 -2.62
N SER A 48 -7.65 9.97 -1.50
CA SER A 48 -7.34 11.22 -0.79
C SER A 48 -7.28 11.00 0.72
N PRO A 49 -6.54 11.85 1.45
CA PRO A 49 -6.50 11.79 2.92
C PRO A 49 -7.87 11.97 3.58
N ASP A 50 -8.79 12.70 2.97
CA ASP A 50 -10.11 12.98 3.52
C ASP A 50 -10.97 11.72 3.65
N GLU A 51 -10.78 10.75 2.74
CA GLU A 51 -11.49 9.47 2.76
C GLU A 51 -11.05 8.57 3.91
N ILE A 52 -9.82 8.75 4.41
CA ILE A 52 -9.21 7.87 5.42
C ILE A 52 -10.06 7.83 6.70
N ARG A 53 -10.60 8.96 7.12
CA ARG A 53 -11.34 9.06 8.38
C ARG A 53 -12.51 8.08 8.48
N GLU A 54 -13.26 7.94 7.39
CA GLU A 54 -14.40 7.02 7.35
C GLU A 54 -13.96 5.58 7.04
N ALA A 55 -13.07 5.40 6.06
CA ALA A 55 -12.60 4.09 5.65
C ALA A 55 -11.91 3.30 6.79
N ARG A 56 -11.13 3.99 7.64
CA ARG A 56 -10.38 3.38 8.76
C ARG A 56 -11.23 2.87 9.91
N LYS A 57 -12.50 3.29 10.03
CA LYS A 57 -13.35 2.88 11.16
C LYS A 57 -13.58 1.37 11.23
N LYS A 58 -13.63 0.71 10.09
CA LYS A 58 -13.92 -0.72 9.97
C LYS A 58 -12.79 -1.53 9.35
N ALA A 59 -11.97 -0.91 8.50
CA ALA A 59 -10.87 -1.57 7.84
C ALA A 59 -9.70 -1.86 8.81
N GLU A 60 -9.00 -2.97 8.60
CA GLU A 60 -7.81 -3.33 9.37
C GLU A 60 -6.67 -2.35 9.06
N TYR A 61 -6.50 -1.99 7.79
CA TYR A 61 -5.56 -0.99 7.30
C TYR A 61 -6.05 -0.34 6.00
N ILE A 62 -5.43 0.76 5.64
CA ILE A 62 -5.76 1.58 4.47
C ILE A 62 -4.51 1.71 3.59
N PHE A 63 -4.69 1.60 2.29
CA PHE A 63 -3.71 2.07 1.31
C PHE A 63 -4.09 3.49 0.87
N LEU A 64 -3.20 4.44 1.05
CA LEU A 64 -3.35 5.77 0.47
C LEU A 64 -2.69 5.76 -0.92
N LYS A 65 -3.52 5.74 -1.97
CA LYS A 65 -3.06 5.68 -3.36
C LYS A 65 -2.47 7.03 -3.80
N ASN A 66 -1.53 6.97 -4.74
CA ASN A 66 -0.81 8.15 -5.23
C ASN A 66 -0.14 8.95 -4.10
N THR A 67 0.42 8.26 -3.11
CA THR A 67 1.08 8.91 -1.97
C THR A 67 2.21 9.83 -2.42
N PHE A 68 3.03 9.40 -3.38
CA PHE A 68 4.09 10.25 -3.93
C PHE A 68 3.78 10.67 -5.36
N ALA A 69 3.92 11.97 -5.61
CA ALA A 69 3.70 12.55 -6.93
C ALA A 69 4.69 11.97 -7.95
N LYS A 70 4.20 11.80 -9.18
CA LYS A 70 5.02 11.41 -10.33
C LYS A 70 5.16 12.62 -11.25
N GLY A 71 6.33 12.77 -11.88
CA GLY A 71 6.60 13.84 -12.82
C GLY A 71 7.67 14.81 -12.32
N ASP A 72 8.00 15.79 -13.14
CA ASP A 72 9.11 16.74 -12.94
C ASP A 72 8.63 18.15 -12.55
N ASP A 73 7.33 18.36 -12.34
CA ASP A 73 6.78 19.64 -11.90
C ASP A 73 7.00 19.81 -10.40
N GLU A 74 8.05 20.52 -10.04
CA GLU A 74 8.44 20.80 -8.65
C GLU A 74 7.32 21.47 -7.85
N HIS A 75 6.55 22.35 -8.46
CA HIS A 75 5.45 23.03 -7.78
C HIS A 75 4.32 22.05 -7.42
N ALA A 76 3.94 21.20 -8.36
CA ALA A 76 2.94 20.15 -8.11
C ALA A 76 3.40 19.15 -7.04
N ILE A 77 4.68 18.77 -7.07
CA ILE A 77 5.29 17.89 -6.05
C ILE A 77 5.24 18.56 -4.68
N GLN A 78 5.65 19.80 -4.57
CA GLN A 78 5.66 20.54 -3.30
C GLN A 78 4.24 20.70 -2.74
N GLN A 79 3.27 21.03 -3.59
CA GLN A 79 1.87 21.17 -3.18
C GLN A 79 1.31 19.81 -2.68
N HIS A 80 1.66 18.74 -3.36
CA HIS A 80 1.27 17.38 -2.98
C HIS A 80 1.86 17.00 -1.62
N ASN A 81 3.16 17.21 -1.42
CA ASN A 81 3.84 16.91 -0.16
C ASN A 81 3.25 17.71 1.00
N SER A 82 2.96 19.00 0.80
CA SER A 82 2.30 19.86 1.82
C SER A 82 0.90 19.37 2.20
N ARG A 83 0.18 18.69 1.30
CA ARG A 83 -1.10 18.03 1.65
C ARG A 83 -0.89 16.79 2.51
N LEU A 84 0.13 15.99 2.23
CA LEU A 84 0.49 14.83 3.04
C LEU A 84 0.94 15.25 4.45
N GLU A 85 1.78 16.25 4.56
CA GLU A 85 2.24 16.81 5.84
C GLU A 85 1.04 17.26 6.70
N ARG A 86 0.13 18.04 6.12
CA ARG A 86 -1.10 18.45 6.82
C ARG A 86 -1.97 17.26 7.24
N ALA A 87 -2.06 16.23 6.40
CA ALA A 87 -2.81 15.03 6.74
C ALA A 87 -2.16 14.27 7.91
N ALA A 88 -0.83 14.22 7.96
CA ALA A 88 -0.07 13.66 9.07
C ALA A 88 -0.28 14.46 10.36
N ASP A 89 -0.15 15.79 10.31
CA ASP A 89 -0.37 16.70 11.45
C ASP A 89 -1.79 16.61 12.01
N CYS A 90 -2.77 16.37 11.14
CA CYS A 90 -4.16 16.14 11.55
C CYS A 90 -4.43 14.70 12.06
N GLY A 91 -3.41 13.85 12.14
CA GLY A 91 -3.54 12.47 12.61
C GLY A 91 -4.33 11.55 11.67
N LEU A 92 -4.46 11.91 10.39
CA LEU A 92 -5.07 11.06 9.38
C LEU A 92 -4.12 9.95 8.93
N ILE A 93 -2.81 10.23 8.91
CA ILE A 93 -1.77 9.25 8.62
C ILE A 93 -1.28 8.67 9.95
N ASP A 94 -1.35 7.36 10.08
CA ASP A 94 -0.90 6.62 11.26
C ASP A 94 -0.47 5.19 10.89
N LYS A 95 -0.21 4.37 11.90
CA LYS A 95 0.25 2.98 11.72
C LYS A 95 -0.73 2.06 10.97
N LYS A 96 -1.96 2.49 10.73
CA LYS A 96 -2.93 1.75 9.91
C LYS A 96 -2.96 2.22 8.46
N VAL A 97 -2.27 3.29 8.12
CA VAL A 97 -2.23 3.84 6.77
C VAL A 97 -0.90 3.52 6.11
N TYR A 98 -0.95 2.93 4.94
CA TYR A 98 0.22 2.51 4.16
C TYR A 98 0.37 3.38 2.93
N ALA A 99 1.58 3.85 2.67
CA ALA A 99 1.89 4.63 1.48
C ALA A 99 1.86 3.73 0.23
N PHE A 100 1.05 4.09 -0.76
CA PHE A 100 0.88 3.35 -2.01
C PHE A 100 0.95 4.29 -3.21
N GLY A 101 1.74 3.90 -4.21
CA GLY A 101 1.93 4.65 -5.45
C GLY A 101 3.09 5.64 -5.39
N GLY A 102 3.99 5.50 -6.35
CA GLY A 102 5.22 6.27 -6.44
C GLY A 102 6.29 5.92 -5.41
N VAL A 103 6.08 4.91 -4.57
CA VAL A 103 7.03 4.50 -3.53
C VAL A 103 8.26 3.85 -4.17
N ASN A 104 9.44 4.33 -3.77
CA ASN A 104 10.77 3.85 -4.18
C ASN A 104 11.80 4.13 -3.06
N LEU A 105 13.06 3.75 -3.28
CA LEU A 105 14.12 3.93 -2.29
C LEU A 105 14.32 5.38 -1.84
N ASP A 106 14.06 6.37 -2.70
CA ASP A 106 14.34 7.77 -2.42
C ASP A 106 13.31 8.41 -1.46
N ASN A 107 12.07 7.88 -1.43
CA ASN A 107 10.98 8.47 -0.66
C ASN A 107 10.47 7.61 0.52
N ILE A 108 11.03 6.42 0.74
CA ILE A 108 10.70 5.58 1.91
C ILE A 108 10.93 6.33 3.22
N ARG A 109 12.01 7.09 3.31
CA ARG A 109 12.32 7.88 4.50
C ARG A 109 11.21 8.89 4.80
N MET A 110 10.73 9.61 3.78
CA MET A 110 9.63 10.55 3.91
C MET A 110 8.34 9.86 4.38
N ALA A 111 8.04 8.65 3.87
CA ALA A 111 6.90 7.88 4.36
C ALA A 111 7.00 7.58 5.86
N LYS A 112 8.19 7.23 6.36
CA LYS A 112 8.42 7.00 7.79
C LYS A 112 8.25 8.28 8.61
N GLU A 113 8.80 9.39 8.15
CA GLU A 113 8.73 10.71 8.82
C GLU A 113 7.28 11.23 8.90
N LEU A 114 6.47 10.95 7.88
CA LEU A 114 5.03 11.26 7.87
C LEU A 114 4.19 10.34 8.77
N GLY A 115 4.76 9.26 9.31
CA GLY A 115 4.10 8.37 10.24
C GLY A 115 3.26 7.26 9.60
N PHE A 116 3.46 6.97 8.32
CA PHE A 116 2.85 5.80 7.69
C PHE A 116 3.23 4.51 8.42
N GLY A 117 2.29 3.57 8.53
CA GLY A 117 2.50 2.27 9.14
C GLY A 117 3.31 1.31 8.29
N GLY A 118 3.50 1.63 7.02
CA GLY A 118 4.28 0.86 6.07
C GLY A 118 4.15 1.40 4.65
N ILE A 119 4.72 0.65 3.72
CA ILE A 119 4.75 0.98 2.29
C ILE A 119 4.23 -0.17 1.46
N VAL A 120 3.66 0.15 0.31
CA VAL A 120 3.24 -0.81 -0.72
C VAL A 120 4.13 -0.62 -1.94
N ILE A 121 4.95 -1.61 -2.22
CA ILE A 121 5.83 -1.63 -3.39
C ILE A 121 5.17 -2.41 -4.52
N CYS A 122 5.07 -1.80 -5.69
CA CYS A 122 4.52 -2.42 -6.88
C CYS A 122 5.42 -2.13 -8.10
N SER A 123 5.24 -1.00 -8.76
CA SER A 123 5.93 -0.69 -10.01
C SER A 123 7.46 -0.60 -9.87
N ASP A 124 7.97 -0.09 -8.75
CA ASP A 124 9.42 -0.02 -8.52
C ASP A 124 10.08 -1.41 -8.46
N LEU A 125 9.33 -2.42 -8.03
CA LEU A 125 9.82 -3.81 -8.02
C LEU A 125 9.59 -4.48 -9.38
N TRP A 126 8.35 -4.48 -9.87
CA TRP A 126 7.98 -5.27 -11.04
C TRP A 126 8.51 -4.71 -12.35
N ASN A 127 8.68 -3.38 -12.48
CA ASN A 127 9.26 -2.79 -13.69
C ASN A 127 10.76 -3.09 -13.86
N ARG A 128 11.41 -3.59 -12.82
CA ARG A 128 12.81 -4.03 -12.86
C ARG A 128 12.97 -5.49 -13.31
N PHE A 129 11.87 -6.22 -13.43
CA PHE A 129 11.88 -7.63 -13.73
C PHE A 129 11.18 -7.93 -15.04
N ASP A 130 11.93 -8.48 -16.00
CA ASP A 130 11.39 -8.98 -17.27
C ASP A 130 11.33 -10.51 -17.24
N ILE A 131 10.13 -11.05 -17.00
CA ILE A 131 9.88 -12.48 -16.93
C ILE A 131 10.24 -13.23 -18.22
N HIS A 132 10.29 -12.52 -19.35
CA HIS A 132 10.58 -13.14 -20.65
C HIS A 132 12.07 -13.21 -20.96
N HIS A 133 12.89 -12.35 -20.35
CA HIS A 133 14.32 -12.23 -20.65
C HIS A 133 15.22 -12.47 -19.43
N GLN A 134 14.69 -12.44 -18.23
CA GLN A 134 15.45 -12.61 -16.99
C GLN A 134 15.08 -13.92 -16.30
N LEU A 135 16.01 -14.87 -16.33
CA LEU A 135 15.90 -16.13 -15.58
C LEU A 135 16.51 -16.02 -14.18
N ASP A 136 17.28 -14.97 -13.90
CA ASP A 136 17.92 -14.76 -12.61
C ASP A 136 17.20 -13.69 -11.78
N TYR A 137 16.59 -14.13 -10.69
CA TYR A 137 15.84 -13.29 -9.73
C TYR A 137 16.73 -12.57 -8.72
N LYS A 138 18.05 -12.73 -8.77
CA LYS A 138 18.96 -12.19 -7.74
C LYS A 138 18.88 -10.68 -7.63
N GLU A 139 18.84 -9.97 -8.75
CA GLU A 139 18.74 -8.52 -8.75
C GLU A 139 17.42 -8.04 -8.14
N LEU A 140 16.31 -8.71 -8.48
CA LEU A 140 14.99 -8.43 -7.90
C LEU A 140 14.99 -8.65 -6.39
N ILE A 141 15.52 -9.77 -5.93
CA ILE A 141 15.62 -10.10 -4.51
C ILE A 141 16.51 -9.08 -3.79
N THR A 142 17.70 -8.75 -4.36
CA THR A 142 18.61 -7.77 -3.77
C THR A 142 17.96 -6.38 -3.66
N HIS A 143 17.21 -5.97 -4.68
CA HIS A 143 16.47 -4.71 -4.65
C HIS A 143 15.39 -4.72 -3.56
N PHE A 144 14.61 -5.79 -3.49
CA PHE A 144 13.60 -5.96 -2.44
C PHE A 144 14.20 -5.94 -1.03
N GLU A 145 15.33 -6.59 -0.82
CA GLU A 145 16.04 -6.57 0.47
C GLU A 145 16.50 -5.16 0.87
N ARG A 146 16.96 -4.36 -0.09
CA ARG A 146 17.29 -2.94 0.15
C ARG A 146 16.07 -2.14 0.58
N ILE A 147 14.96 -2.29 -0.14
CA ILE A 147 13.68 -1.65 0.20
C ILE A 147 13.26 -2.04 1.61
N ARG A 148 13.26 -3.33 1.91
CA ARG A 148 12.89 -3.85 3.24
C ARG A 148 13.76 -3.27 4.35
N LYS A 149 15.08 -3.26 4.16
CA LYS A 149 16.01 -2.68 5.14
C LYS A 149 15.78 -1.19 5.40
N MET A 150 15.32 -0.44 4.42
CA MET A 150 14.99 0.97 4.59
C MET A 150 13.61 1.17 5.23
N ALA A 151 12.68 0.25 5.01
CA ALA A 151 11.34 0.31 5.58
C ALA A 151 11.30 -0.12 7.06
N ASP A 152 12.16 -1.03 7.48
CA ASP A 152 12.35 -1.43 8.88
C ASP A 152 13.04 -0.32 9.69
#